data_2daa52b996e8eaa390fada5bfa852fac
#
_entry.id   2daa52b996e8eaa390fada5bfa852fac
#
_cell.length_a   1.000
_cell.length_b   1.000
_cell.length_c   1.000
_cell.angle_alpha   90.00
_cell.angle_beta   90.00
_cell.angle_gamma   90.00
#
_symmetry.space_group_name_H-M   'P 1'
#
loop_
_entity.id
_entity.type
_entity.pdbx_description
1 polymer ?
#
loop_
_entity_poly.entity_id
_entity_poly.type
_entity_poly.pdbx_seq_one_letter_code
_entity_poly.pdbx_strand_id
1 'polypeptide(L)'
;AEVLSRINSQKKPALIVTYPEALFEKVLSRKALEKSTFKVAVGETLNLDFFNEVLFDYQFKRVDFVTEPGEFSVRGGIVDVFSFSNDDPYRIEFFGDEVDSIRTFDVESQLSIKPIKKLQIIPNIEHKLLNETRQSFLDYIASNTIVFSKNIPVFLAATDTLQEKAVEAYNELSSAINHSRPEDL
;
A
#
# COMPACT_ATOMS: atom_id res chain seq x y z
N ALA A 1 -2.52 -2.76 1.04
CA ALA A 1 -2.40 -1.50 0.30
C ALA A 1 -3.36 -1.44 -0.89
N GLU A 2 -3.32 -2.43 -1.78
CA GLU A 2 -4.08 -2.47 -3.05
C GLU A 2 -5.60 -2.36 -2.83
N VAL A 3 -6.20 -3.21 -1.99
CA VAL A 3 -7.65 -3.19 -1.70
C VAL A 3 -8.11 -1.82 -1.21
N LEU A 4 -7.37 -1.20 -0.29
CA LEU A 4 -7.68 0.13 0.23
C LEU A 4 -7.63 1.21 -0.86
N SER A 5 -6.61 1.15 -1.73
CA SER A 5 -6.49 2.06 -2.87
C SER A 5 -7.65 1.89 -3.86
N ARG A 6 -8.01 0.64 -4.17
CA ARG A 6 -9.17 0.33 -5.03
C ARG A 6 -10.47 0.86 -4.43
N ILE A 7 -10.71 0.67 -3.14
CA ILE A 7 -11.89 1.22 -2.44
C ILE A 7 -11.95 2.75 -2.55
N ASN A 8 -10.81 3.44 -2.42
CA ASN A 8 -10.77 4.91 -2.51
C ASN A 8 -10.97 5.44 -3.93
N SER A 9 -10.46 4.75 -4.93
CA SER A 9 -10.51 5.19 -6.33
C SER A 9 -11.78 4.75 -7.08
N GLN A 10 -12.45 3.71 -6.61
CA GLN A 10 -13.55 3.07 -7.32
C GLN A 10 -14.88 3.82 -7.08
N LYS A 11 -15.53 4.21 -8.18
CA LYS A 11 -16.85 4.86 -8.16
C LYS A 11 -18.02 3.88 -8.38
N LYS A 12 -17.72 2.63 -8.66
CA LYS A 12 -18.72 1.58 -8.93
C LYS A 12 -18.85 0.62 -7.74
N PRO A 13 -20.00 -0.04 -7.57
CA PRO A 13 -20.13 -1.10 -6.56
C PRO A 13 -19.04 -2.16 -6.73
N ALA A 14 -18.49 -2.61 -5.61
CA ALA A 14 -17.47 -3.65 -5.57
C ALA A 14 -17.90 -4.80 -4.66
N LEU A 15 -17.48 -6.01 -5.01
CA LEU A 15 -17.57 -7.17 -4.14
C LEU A 15 -16.20 -7.40 -3.51
N ILE A 16 -16.17 -7.43 -2.17
CA ILE A 16 -14.95 -7.70 -1.40
C ILE A 16 -15.18 -9.03 -0.68
N VAL A 17 -14.31 -10.00 -0.95
CA VAL A 17 -14.27 -11.27 -0.23
C VAL A 17 -13.16 -11.21 0.81
N THR A 18 -13.48 -11.54 2.05
CA THR A 18 -12.53 -11.46 3.16
C THR A 18 -12.80 -12.56 4.20
N TYR A 19 -11.99 -12.63 5.23
CA TYR A 19 -12.07 -13.60 6.32
C TYR A 19 -11.89 -12.89 7.67
N PRO A 20 -12.26 -13.51 8.81
CA PRO A 20 -12.29 -12.85 10.11
C PRO A 20 -10.99 -12.15 10.48
N GLU A 21 -9.85 -12.83 10.34
CA GLU A 21 -8.55 -12.28 10.71
C GLU A 21 -8.23 -10.98 9.97
N ALA A 22 -8.50 -10.93 8.66
CA ALA A 22 -8.26 -9.73 7.85
C ALA A 22 -9.20 -8.57 8.21
N LEU A 23 -10.39 -8.83 8.75
CA LEU A 23 -11.29 -7.77 9.24
C LEU A 23 -10.82 -7.14 10.54
N PHE A 24 -10.08 -7.89 11.37
CA PHE A 24 -9.54 -7.40 12.64
C PHE A 24 -8.23 -6.65 12.48
N GLU A 25 -7.54 -6.80 11.34
CA GLU A 25 -6.37 -5.98 11.06
C GLU A 25 -6.75 -4.50 10.98
N LYS A 26 -6.02 -3.68 11.72
CA LYS A 26 -6.15 -2.24 11.61
C LYS A 26 -5.49 -1.76 10.33
N VAL A 27 -6.28 -1.07 9.51
CA VAL A 27 -5.84 -0.48 8.25
C VAL A 27 -5.54 1.00 8.42
N LEU A 28 -4.72 1.56 7.53
CA LEU A 28 -4.48 2.99 7.49
C LEU A 28 -5.77 3.76 7.27
N SER A 29 -5.93 4.88 7.94
CA SER A 29 -7.02 5.79 7.65
C SER A 29 -6.94 6.31 6.20
N ARG A 30 -8.07 6.69 5.60
CA ARG A 30 -8.11 7.27 4.25
C ARG A 30 -7.17 8.46 4.12
N LYS A 31 -7.18 9.33 5.13
CA LYS A 31 -6.34 10.53 5.17
C LYS A 31 -4.84 10.19 5.22
N ALA A 32 -4.46 9.18 6.01
CA ALA A 32 -3.08 8.73 6.08
C ALA A 32 -2.62 8.11 4.75
N LEU A 33 -3.47 7.29 4.11
CA LEU A 33 -3.17 6.71 2.81
C LEU A 33 -3.02 7.78 1.72
N GLU A 34 -3.92 8.76 1.66
CA GLU A 34 -3.84 9.87 0.71
C GLU A 34 -2.58 10.71 0.89
N LYS A 35 -2.22 11.02 2.14
CA LYS A 35 -1.00 11.76 2.46
C LYS A 35 0.27 11.01 2.07
N SER A 36 0.24 9.69 2.15
CA SER A 36 1.37 8.82 1.80
C SER A 36 1.40 8.43 0.32
N THR A 37 0.44 8.88 -0.48
CA THR A 37 0.37 8.58 -1.91
C THR A 37 1.08 9.67 -2.71
N PHE A 38 2.14 9.31 -3.43
CA PHE A 38 2.82 10.20 -4.36
C PHE A 38 2.11 10.17 -5.72
N LYS A 39 1.80 11.35 -6.26
CA LYS A 39 1.08 11.50 -7.53
C LYS A 39 2.01 12.11 -8.57
N VAL A 40 1.97 11.60 -9.78
CA VAL A 40 2.73 12.11 -10.93
C VAL A 40 1.78 12.26 -12.12
N ALA A 41 1.92 13.37 -12.84
CA ALA A 41 1.12 13.64 -14.04
C ALA A 41 2.02 14.05 -15.22
N VAL A 42 1.60 13.74 -16.44
CA VAL A 42 2.26 14.19 -17.66
C VAL A 42 2.23 15.72 -17.74
N GLY A 43 3.35 16.34 -18.09
CA GLY A 43 3.57 17.78 -18.13
C GLY A 43 3.89 18.41 -16.77
N GLU A 44 4.02 17.62 -15.71
CA GLU A 44 4.43 18.10 -14.40
C GLU A 44 5.95 18.24 -14.33
N THR A 45 6.41 19.29 -13.65
CA THR A 45 7.84 19.46 -13.35
C THR A 45 8.17 18.61 -12.13
N LEU A 46 9.02 17.62 -12.33
CA LEU A 46 9.46 16.69 -11.30
C LEU A 46 10.94 16.35 -11.49
N ASN A 47 11.77 16.79 -10.56
CA ASN A 47 13.20 16.48 -10.62
C ASN A 47 13.44 14.98 -10.41
N LEU A 48 14.24 14.38 -11.31
CA LEU A 48 14.51 12.95 -11.33
C LEU A 48 15.20 12.46 -10.05
N ASP A 49 16.16 13.23 -9.51
CA ASP A 49 16.88 12.85 -8.30
C ASP A 49 15.95 12.87 -7.08
N PHE A 50 15.13 13.92 -6.98
CA PHE A 50 14.09 13.98 -5.95
C PHE A 50 13.10 12.81 -6.05
N PHE A 51 12.69 12.45 -7.26
CA PHE A 51 11.79 11.31 -7.47
C PHE A 51 12.44 9.99 -7.02
N ASN A 52 13.74 9.80 -7.30
CA ASN A 52 14.49 8.65 -6.82
C ASN A 52 14.56 8.61 -5.29
N GLU A 53 14.79 9.74 -4.63
CA GLU A 53 14.78 9.83 -3.16
C GLU A 53 13.41 9.42 -2.59
N VAL A 54 12.32 9.88 -3.20
CA VAL A 54 10.96 9.48 -2.79
C VAL A 54 10.74 7.97 -2.90
N LEU A 55 11.24 7.34 -3.99
CA LEU A 55 11.11 5.89 -4.16
C LEU A 55 11.92 5.11 -3.11
N PHE A 56 13.13 5.54 -2.78
CA PHE A 56 13.91 4.96 -1.69
C PHE A 56 13.22 5.17 -0.34
N ASP A 57 12.72 6.35 -0.09
CA ASP A 57 11.94 6.68 1.10
C ASP A 57 10.69 5.81 1.23
N TYR A 58 10.07 5.43 0.12
CA TYR A 58 8.93 4.53 0.05
C TYR A 58 9.31 3.05 0.18
N GLN A 59 10.60 2.76 0.44
CA GLN A 59 11.14 1.41 0.58
C GLN A 59 11.04 0.59 -0.72
N PHE A 60 11.09 1.25 -1.86
CA PHE A 60 11.23 0.57 -3.15
C PHE A 60 12.66 0.10 -3.33
N LYS A 61 12.81 -1.10 -3.88
CA LYS A 61 14.10 -1.70 -4.20
C LYS A 61 14.51 -1.32 -5.62
N ARG A 62 15.73 -0.77 -5.77
CA ARG A 62 16.28 -0.50 -7.09
C ARG A 62 16.78 -1.79 -7.73
N VAL A 63 16.37 -2.03 -8.98
CA VAL A 63 16.70 -3.20 -9.79
C VAL A 63 17.04 -2.79 -11.21
N ASP A 64 17.59 -3.70 -12.03
CA ASP A 64 17.85 -3.44 -13.46
C ASP A 64 16.56 -3.53 -14.29
N PHE A 65 15.71 -4.51 -13.98
CA PHE A 65 14.41 -4.73 -14.61
C PHE A 65 13.35 -4.93 -13.55
N VAL A 66 12.26 -4.18 -13.66
CA VAL A 66 11.13 -4.23 -12.72
C VAL A 66 10.24 -5.41 -13.06
N THR A 67 10.02 -6.30 -12.09
CA THR A 67 9.21 -7.53 -12.22
C THR A 67 8.18 -7.70 -11.11
N GLU A 68 8.40 -7.09 -9.94
CA GLU A 68 7.54 -7.26 -8.77
C GLU A 68 7.11 -5.92 -8.15
N PRO A 69 5.94 -5.85 -7.48
CA PRO A 69 5.56 -4.66 -6.73
C PRO A 69 6.61 -4.27 -5.68
N GLY A 70 6.90 -2.99 -5.61
CA GLY A 70 7.95 -2.44 -4.72
C GLY A 70 9.32 -2.35 -5.37
N GLU A 71 9.43 -2.61 -6.66
CA GLU A 71 10.66 -2.43 -7.43
C GLU A 71 10.61 -1.17 -8.29
N PHE A 72 11.78 -0.60 -8.55
CA PHE A 72 11.98 0.47 -9.53
C PHE A 72 13.33 0.37 -10.24
N SER A 73 13.41 0.94 -11.43
CA SER A 73 14.62 0.99 -12.27
C SER A 73 14.77 2.38 -12.87
N VAL A 74 16.00 2.85 -13.00
CA VAL A 74 16.32 4.15 -13.61
C VAL A 74 17.35 3.93 -14.71
N ARG A 75 16.99 4.32 -15.93
CA ARG A 75 17.83 4.20 -17.13
C ARG A 75 17.80 5.51 -17.92
N GLY A 76 18.80 6.36 -17.69
CA GLY A 76 18.81 7.72 -18.26
C GLY A 76 17.60 8.52 -17.77
N GLY A 77 16.79 9.05 -18.70
CA GLY A 77 15.55 9.78 -18.41
C GLY A 77 14.32 8.89 -18.26
N ILE A 78 14.47 7.57 -18.07
CA ILE A 78 13.36 6.64 -17.93
C ILE A 78 13.36 6.04 -16.54
N VAL A 79 12.21 6.11 -15.86
CA VAL A 79 11.97 5.45 -14.58
C VAL A 79 10.84 4.44 -14.75
N ASP A 80 11.16 3.17 -14.48
CA ASP A 80 10.17 2.12 -14.35
C ASP A 80 9.87 1.91 -12.87
N VAL A 81 8.59 1.81 -12.48
CA VAL A 81 8.19 1.62 -11.08
C VAL A 81 6.95 0.75 -10.98
N PHE A 82 6.98 -0.24 -10.08
CA PHE A 82 5.83 -1.10 -9.80
C PHE A 82 5.25 -0.77 -8.42
N SER A 83 4.21 0.04 -8.42
CA SER A 83 3.51 0.43 -7.19
C SER A 83 2.75 -0.77 -6.59
N PHE A 84 2.68 -0.84 -5.26
CA PHE A 84 1.92 -1.86 -4.53
C PHE A 84 0.39 -1.82 -4.75
N SER A 85 -0.10 -0.85 -5.49
CA SER A 85 -1.55 -0.66 -5.73
C SER A 85 -2.01 -1.01 -7.15
N ASN A 86 -1.15 -1.51 -7.99
CA ASN A 86 -1.42 -1.70 -9.42
C ASN A 86 -1.09 -3.10 -9.89
N ASP A 87 -1.81 -3.54 -10.92
CA ASP A 87 -1.58 -4.83 -11.57
C ASP A 87 -0.39 -4.78 -12.54
N ASP A 88 -0.17 -3.62 -13.18
CA ASP A 88 0.92 -3.38 -14.12
C ASP A 88 1.86 -2.30 -13.61
N PRO A 89 3.18 -2.38 -13.87
CA PRO A 89 4.13 -1.34 -13.57
C PRO A 89 3.98 -0.14 -14.52
N TYR A 90 4.56 0.98 -14.09
CA TYR A 90 4.60 2.23 -14.83
C TYR A 90 5.99 2.48 -15.41
N ARG A 91 6.02 3.00 -16.64
CA ARG A 91 7.20 3.59 -17.27
C ARG A 91 6.96 5.08 -17.44
N ILE A 92 7.82 5.88 -16.84
CA ILE A 92 7.78 7.34 -16.84
C ILE A 92 8.99 7.82 -17.63
N GLU A 93 8.77 8.62 -18.66
CA GLU A 93 9.83 9.25 -19.44
C GLU A 93 9.94 10.72 -19.05
N PHE A 94 11.15 11.16 -18.81
CA PHE A 94 11.51 12.52 -18.46
C PHE A 94 12.25 13.21 -19.60
N PHE A 95 11.89 14.45 -19.85
CA PHE A 95 12.67 15.36 -20.68
C PHE A 95 13.20 16.49 -19.79
N GLY A 96 14.47 16.39 -19.37
CA GLY A 96 14.97 17.20 -18.26
C GLY A 96 14.22 16.90 -16.97
N ASP A 97 13.63 17.94 -16.36
CA ASP A 97 12.82 17.84 -15.15
C ASP A 97 11.29 17.78 -15.46
N GLU A 98 10.89 17.60 -16.70
CA GLU A 98 9.50 17.49 -17.09
C GLU A 98 9.11 16.03 -17.34
N VAL A 99 7.96 15.61 -16.82
CA VAL A 99 7.36 14.30 -17.12
C VAL A 99 6.75 14.35 -18.52
N ASP A 100 7.47 13.82 -19.51
CA ASP A 100 7.08 13.83 -20.92
C ASP A 100 5.97 12.84 -21.22
N SER A 101 6.12 11.60 -20.76
CA SER A 101 5.12 10.56 -20.97
C SER A 101 5.05 9.57 -19.82
N ILE A 102 3.86 8.96 -19.66
CA ILE A 102 3.64 7.87 -18.70
C ILE A 102 2.87 6.76 -19.41
N ARG A 103 3.29 5.52 -19.22
CA ARG A 103 2.63 4.33 -19.76
C ARG A 103 2.70 3.17 -18.79
N THR A 104 1.77 2.22 -18.86
CA THR A 104 1.93 0.92 -18.24
C THR A 104 2.69 -0.01 -19.19
N PHE A 105 3.37 -1.01 -18.63
CA PHE A 105 4.08 -2.02 -19.41
C PHE A 105 3.92 -3.42 -18.80
N ASP A 106 4.13 -4.43 -19.64
CA ASP A 106 4.07 -5.82 -19.25
C ASP A 106 5.42 -6.31 -18.71
N VAL A 107 5.40 -6.97 -17.54
CA VAL A 107 6.63 -7.38 -16.83
C VAL A 107 7.44 -8.45 -17.57
N GLU A 108 6.80 -9.34 -18.33
CA GLU A 108 7.48 -10.42 -19.01
C GLU A 108 8.14 -9.94 -20.30
N SER A 109 7.39 -9.24 -21.14
CA SER A 109 7.88 -8.73 -22.42
C SER A 109 8.61 -7.39 -22.30
N GLN A 110 8.45 -6.66 -21.21
CA GLN A 110 8.94 -5.28 -21.00
C GLN A 110 8.39 -4.26 -22.02
N LEU A 111 7.30 -4.61 -22.73
CA LEU A 111 6.68 -3.79 -23.76
C LEU A 111 5.56 -2.92 -23.16
N SER A 112 5.44 -1.71 -23.67
CA SER A 112 4.38 -0.78 -23.27
C SER A 112 2.99 -1.31 -23.64
N ILE A 113 2.04 -1.21 -22.70
CA ILE A 113 0.65 -1.64 -22.89
C ILE A 113 -0.21 -0.43 -23.33
N LYS A 114 -0.26 0.61 -22.52
CA LYS A 114 -1.11 1.78 -22.79
C LYS A 114 -0.56 3.07 -22.17
N PRO A 115 -0.75 4.23 -22.83
CA PRO A 115 -0.42 5.52 -22.25
C PRO A 115 -1.46 5.90 -21.18
N ILE A 116 -1.00 6.59 -20.14
CA ILE A 116 -1.83 7.17 -19.10
C ILE A 116 -1.42 8.62 -18.83
N LYS A 117 -2.32 9.43 -18.28
CA LYS A 117 -2.04 10.86 -18.01
C LYS A 117 -1.52 11.12 -16.61
N LYS A 118 -1.79 10.21 -15.68
CA LYS A 118 -1.41 10.34 -14.28
C LYS A 118 -1.31 8.98 -13.62
N LEU A 119 -0.45 8.88 -12.63
CA LEU A 119 -0.27 7.69 -11.81
C LEU A 119 -0.24 8.03 -10.32
N GLN A 120 -0.32 7.00 -9.50
CA GLN A 120 -0.18 7.09 -8.06
C GLN A 120 0.79 6.00 -7.59
N ILE A 121 1.74 6.39 -6.76
CA ILE A 121 2.69 5.48 -6.14
C ILE A 121 2.37 5.42 -4.65
N ILE A 122 2.12 4.21 -4.18
CA ILE A 122 1.84 3.94 -2.77
C ILE A 122 3.05 3.21 -2.20
N PRO A 123 3.58 3.66 -1.03
CA PRO A 123 4.71 3.01 -0.37
C PRO A 123 4.34 1.62 0.14
N ASN A 124 5.36 0.84 0.52
CA ASN A 124 5.12 -0.36 1.32
C ASN A 124 4.56 0.06 2.69
N ILE A 125 3.27 -0.22 2.89
CA ILE A 125 2.51 0.21 4.08
C ILE A 125 2.97 -0.54 5.33
N GLU A 126 3.51 -1.75 5.20
CA GLU A 126 3.84 -2.60 6.35
C GLU A 126 5.00 -2.04 7.18
N HIS A 127 5.98 -1.41 6.54
CA HIS A 127 7.21 -0.96 7.20
C HIS A 127 7.23 0.53 7.57
N LYS A 128 6.64 1.40 6.75
CA LYS A 128 6.80 2.86 6.93
C LYS A 128 5.82 3.51 7.91
N LEU A 129 4.72 2.87 8.24
CA LEU A 129 3.57 3.52 8.86
C LEU A 129 3.23 3.00 10.26
N LEU A 130 4.24 2.58 11.03
CA LEU A 130 4.07 2.14 12.42
C LEU A 130 3.45 3.22 13.32
N ASN A 131 3.66 4.51 13.01
CA ASN A 131 3.19 5.66 13.79
C ASN A 131 1.94 6.35 13.21
N GLU A 132 1.39 5.86 12.09
CA GLU A 132 0.22 6.48 11.46
C GLU A 132 -1.10 5.99 12.08
N THR A 133 -2.13 6.84 12.01
CA THR A 133 -3.45 6.51 12.53
C THR A 133 -4.06 5.34 11.77
N ARG A 134 -4.28 4.24 12.49
CA ARG A 134 -4.94 3.04 11.98
C ARG A 134 -6.36 2.95 12.53
N GLN A 135 -7.26 2.40 11.72
CA GLN A 135 -8.66 2.20 12.07
C GLN A 135 -9.12 0.80 11.67
N SER A 136 -10.27 0.36 12.19
CA SER A 136 -10.89 -0.89 11.73
C SER A 136 -11.18 -0.83 10.23
N PHE A 137 -11.06 -1.95 9.53
CA PHE A 137 -11.48 -2.04 8.13
C PHE A 137 -12.98 -1.74 7.97
N LEU A 138 -13.80 -2.11 8.95
CA LEU A 138 -15.23 -1.82 8.95
C LEU A 138 -15.54 -0.31 9.03
N ASP A 139 -14.68 0.48 9.70
CA ASP A 139 -14.78 1.95 9.72
C ASP A 139 -14.24 2.58 8.42
N TYR A 140 -13.43 1.83 7.68
CA TYR A 140 -12.84 2.30 6.43
C TYR A 140 -13.82 2.21 5.25
N ILE A 141 -14.66 1.20 5.21
CA ILE A 141 -15.65 0.99 4.13
C ILE A 141 -16.82 1.96 4.25
N ALA A 142 -17.58 2.11 3.17
CA ALA A 142 -18.74 3.03 3.17
C ALA A 142 -19.85 2.51 4.09
N SER A 143 -20.56 3.42 4.75
CA SER A 143 -21.65 3.09 5.69
C SER A 143 -22.83 2.34 5.07
N ASN A 144 -22.99 2.42 3.75
CA ASN A 144 -24.00 1.69 2.99
C ASN A 144 -23.51 0.32 2.46
N THR A 145 -22.36 -0.17 2.94
CA THR A 145 -21.85 -1.49 2.60
C THR A 145 -22.69 -2.57 3.25
N ILE A 146 -23.07 -3.58 2.48
CA ILE A 146 -23.78 -4.76 2.98
C ILE A 146 -22.74 -5.85 3.26
N VAL A 147 -22.75 -6.37 4.48
CA VAL A 147 -21.87 -7.46 4.90
C VAL A 147 -22.66 -8.76 4.95
N PHE A 148 -22.17 -9.79 4.25
CA PHE A 148 -22.74 -11.13 4.27
C PHE A 148 -21.79 -12.11 4.95
N SER A 149 -22.32 -12.92 5.86
CA SER A 149 -21.61 -14.06 6.42
C SER A 149 -22.40 -15.34 6.18
N LYS A 150 -21.72 -16.39 5.69
CA LYS A 150 -22.34 -17.71 5.48
C LYS A 150 -22.74 -18.37 6.80
N ASN A 151 -21.97 -18.15 7.86
CA ASN A 151 -22.17 -18.77 9.17
C ASN A 151 -21.73 -17.80 10.27
N ILE A 152 -22.69 -17.06 10.82
CA ILE A 152 -22.43 -16.07 11.87
C ILE A 152 -21.84 -16.70 13.14
N PRO A 153 -22.35 -17.83 13.67
CA PRO A 153 -21.73 -18.48 14.84
C PRO A 153 -20.26 -18.83 14.65
N VAL A 154 -19.86 -19.36 13.49
CA VAL A 154 -18.46 -19.68 13.19
C VAL A 154 -17.64 -18.41 13.07
N PHE A 155 -18.18 -17.36 12.46
CA PHE A 155 -17.52 -16.06 12.40
C PHE A 155 -17.28 -15.49 13.80
N LEU A 156 -18.26 -15.49 14.67
CA LEU A 156 -18.11 -15.00 16.06
C LEU A 156 -17.10 -15.82 16.86
N ALA A 157 -17.12 -17.15 16.76
CA ALA A 157 -16.13 -17.99 17.42
C ALA A 157 -14.70 -17.71 16.95
N ALA A 158 -14.50 -17.44 15.66
CA ALA A 158 -13.18 -17.02 15.14
C ALA A 158 -12.76 -15.67 15.70
N THR A 159 -13.69 -14.71 15.86
CA THR A 159 -13.39 -13.41 16.46
C THR A 159 -13.03 -13.51 17.93
N ASP A 160 -13.72 -14.34 18.71
CA ASP A 160 -13.42 -14.59 20.12
C ASP A 160 -12.00 -15.17 20.28
N THR A 161 -11.65 -16.16 19.45
CA THR A 161 -10.29 -16.74 19.44
C THR A 161 -9.20 -15.71 19.12
N LEU A 162 -9.48 -14.79 18.19
CA LEU A 162 -8.52 -13.71 17.85
C LEU A 162 -8.35 -12.73 18.99
N GLN A 163 -9.43 -12.40 19.68
CA GLN A 163 -9.39 -11.53 20.85
C GLN A 163 -8.62 -12.17 22.00
N GLU A 164 -8.82 -13.45 22.28
CA GLU A 164 -8.07 -14.19 23.29
C GLU A 164 -6.57 -14.17 23.01
N LYS A 165 -6.15 -14.49 21.78
CA LYS A 165 -4.75 -14.44 21.35
C LYS A 165 -4.15 -13.03 21.49
N ALA A 166 -4.92 -11.99 21.15
CA ALA A 166 -4.45 -10.61 21.29
C ALA A 166 -4.24 -10.20 22.75
N VAL A 167 -5.13 -10.64 23.64
CA VAL A 167 -5.00 -10.42 25.10
C VAL A 167 -3.79 -11.18 25.67
N GLU A 168 -3.59 -12.43 25.26
CA GLU A 168 -2.43 -13.22 25.67
C GLU A 168 -1.11 -12.54 25.26
N ALA A 169 -0.99 -12.16 23.97
CA ALA A 169 0.18 -11.46 23.45
C ALA A 169 0.43 -10.12 24.16
N TYR A 170 -0.62 -9.37 24.48
CA TYR A 170 -0.51 -8.13 25.25
C TYR A 170 0.02 -8.38 26.66
N ASN A 171 -0.47 -9.41 27.35
CA ASN A 171 -0.02 -9.76 28.70
C ASN A 171 1.44 -10.21 28.71
N GLU A 172 1.86 -11.00 27.71
CA GLU A 172 3.26 -11.42 27.55
C GLU A 172 4.19 -10.22 27.35
N LEU A 173 3.84 -9.31 26.44
CA LEU A 173 4.60 -8.08 26.19
C LEU A 173 4.67 -7.20 27.44
N SER A 174 3.54 -7.01 28.13
CA SER A 174 3.47 -6.20 29.35
C SER A 174 4.31 -6.80 30.48
N SER A 175 4.34 -8.12 30.61
CA SER A 175 5.19 -8.82 31.58
C SER A 175 6.68 -8.70 31.22
N ALA A 176 7.04 -8.81 29.94
CA ALA A 176 8.41 -8.65 29.47
C ALA A 176 8.95 -7.21 29.72
N ILE A 177 8.13 -6.18 29.45
CA ILE A 177 8.50 -4.79 29.71
C ILE A 177 8.71 -4.53 31.22
N ASN A 178 7.86 -5.10 32.07
CA ASN A 178 7.98 -4.94 33.53
C ASN A 178 9.16 -5.70 34.13
N HIS A 179 9.77 -6.64 33.40
CA HIS A 179 10.95 -7.42 33.85
C HIS A 179 12.26 -6.89 33.26
N SER A 180 12.22 -6.01 32.25
CA SER A 180 13.41 -5.33 31.75
C SER A 180 13.82 -4.22 32.71
N ARG A 181 15.03 -4.32 33.26
CA ARG A 181 15.59 -3.24 34.09
C ARG A 181 15.95 -2.06 33.20
N PRO A 182 15.87 -0.80 33.71
CA PRO A 182 16.30 0.38 32.98
C PRO A 182 17.76 0.34 32.50
N GLU A 183 18.55 -0.57 33.05
CA GLU A 183 19.96 -0.78 32.76
C GLU A 183 20.19 -1.69 31.53
N ASP A 184 19.14 -2.37 31.04
CA ASP A 184 19.17 -3.29 29.89
C ASP A 184 18.62 -2.65 28.59
N LEU A 185 18.27 -1.34 28.61
CA LEU A 185 17.83 -0.50 27.51
C LEU A 185 18.91 0.51 27.12
#